data_1054ffa3d3d75549165ecc568b3f836d
#
_entry.id   1054ffa3d3d75549165ecc568b3f836d
#
_cell.length_a   1.000
_cell.length_b   1.000
_cell.length_c   1.000
_cell.angle_alpha   90.00
_cell.angle_beta   90.00
_cell.angle_gamma   90.00
#
_symmetry.space_group_name_H-M   'P 1'
#
loop_
_entity.id
_entity.type
_entity.pdbx_description
1 polymer ?
#
loop_
_entity_poly.entity_id
_entity_poly.type
_entity_poly.pdbx_seq_one_letter_code
_entity_poly.pdbx_strand_id
1 'polypeptide(L)'
;ADPGRVRVIKHQQPQGIGASFWSGAMEATKDSVVMLPGDGENDAAEILRYMGLMDQVDIIVPYVINKNVRSRSRNLLSALFLLLINVTFRLYLNYTNGTVIYRKSILNKIRHREKGFFYQVEALVKTIKKGYLFAEVPYRLSTRAAGVSKAVSFKSLKNILAGYFSLIKDVYITKR
;
A
#
# COMPACT_ATOMS: atom_id res chain seq x y z
N ALA A 1 21.98 11.89 -11.04
CA ALA A 1 20.73 12.30 -10.38
C ALA A 1 20.92 13.71 -9.87
N ASP A 2 19.94 14.57 -10.07
CA ASP A 2 19.96 15.96 -9.56
C ASP A 2 19.94 15.90 -8.02
N PRO A 3 20.99 16.40 -7.32
CA PRO A 3 21.11 16.32 -5.86
C PRO A 3 19.96 17.04 -5.12
N GLY A 4 19.29 18.00 -5.77
CA GLY A 4 18.16 18.71 -5.20
C GLY A 4 16.83 17.93 -5.24
N ARG A 5 16.76 16.84 -6.05
CA ARG A 5 15.53 16.05 -6.27
C ARG A 5 15.57 14.68 -5.61
N VAL A 6 16.73 14.20 -5.19
CA VAL A 6 16.90 12.88 -4.59
C VAL A 6 17.46 13.04 -3.17
N ARG A 7 16.73 12.51 -2.21
CA ARG A 7 17.18 12.42 -0.81
C ARG A 7 17.24 10.96 -0.37
N VAL A 8 18.28 10.60 0.38
CA VAL A 8 18.46 9.25 0.91
C VAL A 8 18.15 9.25 2.40
N ILE A 9 17.18 8.40 2.82
CA ILE A 9 16.88 8.14 4.22
C ILE A 9 17.51 6.79 4.58
N LYS A 10 18.52 6.82 5.44
CA LYS A 10 19.24 5.61 5.86
C LYS A 10 18.78 5.19 7.25
N HIS A 11 18.21 3.99 7.37
CA HIS A 11 17.93 3.37 8.66
C HIS A 11 19.19 2.62 9.16
N GLN A 12 19.51 2.73 10.43
CA GLN A 12 20.64 2.01 11.03
C GLN A 12 20.46 0.49 11.00
N GLN A 13 19.20 0.03 11.08
CA GLN A 13 18.83 -1.38 10.98
C GLN A 13 17.56 -1.54 10.13
N PRO A 14 17.33 -2.69 9.47
CA PRO A 14 16.10 -2.97 8.74
C PRO A 14 14.87 -2.87 9.64
N GLN A 15 13.98 -1.93 9.38
CA GLN A 15 12.78 -1.68 10.18
C GLN A 15 11.49 -2.22 9.54
N GLY A 16 11.59 -2.72 8.31
CA GLY A 16 10.45 -3.20 7.51
C GLY A 16 9.95 -2.17 6.50
N ILE A 17 9.23 -2.69 5.49
CA ILE A 17 8.79 -1.91 4.33
C ILE A 17 7.81 -0.78 4.72
N GLY A 18 6.93 -1.04 5.69
CA GLY A 18 6.00 -0.04 6.20
C GLY A 18 6.70 1.10 6.92
N ALA A 19 7.74 0.80 7.72
CA ALA A 19 8.55 1.84 8.35
C ALA A 19 9.26 2.71 7.31
N SER A 20 9.78 2.10 6.23
CA SER A 20 10.41 2.86 5.13
C SER A 20 9.40 3.75 4.41
N PHE A 21 8.18 3.25 4.17
CA PHE A 21 7.11 4.06 3.59
C PHE A 21 6.80 5.29 4.46
N TRP A 22 6.58 5.08 5.76
CA TRP A 22 6.22 6.17 6.66
C TRP A 22 7.35 7.19 6.82
N SER A 23 8.61 6.74 6.91
CA SER A 23 9.76 7.66 6.93
C SER A 23 9.81 8.52 5.66
N GLY A 24 9.63 7.91 4.48
CA GLY A 24 9.58 8.65 3.22
C GLY A 24 8.39 9.59 3.12
N ALA A 25 7.20 9.16 3.57
CA ALA A 25 5.99 9.98 3.54
C ALA A 25 6.09 11.21 4.45
N MET A 26 6.70 11.07 5.63
CA MET A 26 6.92 12.20 6.55
C MET A 26 7.90 13.22 5.95
N GLU A 27 8.98 12.77 5.32
CA GLU A 27 9.99 13.61 4.69
C GLU A 27 9.57 14.19 3.32
N ALA A 28 8.52 13.65 2.70
CA ALA A 28 8.03 14.14 1.41
C ALA A 28 7.64 15.61 1.50
N THR A 29 7.96 16.38 0.46
CA THR A 29 7.67 17.83 0.39
C THR A 29 6.54 18.16 -0.58
N LYS A 30 6.08 17.18 -1.37
CA LYS A 30 5.01 17.36 -2.35
C LYS A 30 3.67 16.89 -1.80
N ASP A 31 2.58 17.26 -2.48
CA ASP A 31 1.21 17.02 -2.04
C ASP A 31 0.78 15.56 -2.20
N SER A 32 1.44 14.79 -3.05
CA SER A 32 1.15 13.38 -3.29
C SER A 32 2.34 12.50 -2.94
N VAL A 33 2.04 11.33 -2.37
CA VAL A 33 3.02 10.32 -1.97
C VAL A 33 2.66 8.98 -2.61
N VAL A 34 3.64 8.34 -3.22
CA VAL A 34 3.54 6.97 -3.72
C VAL A 34 4.81 6.20 -3.37
N MET A 35 4.67 4.93 -3.02
CA MET A 35 5.81 4.05 -2.84
C MET A 35 5.98 3.14 -4.05
N LEU A 36 7.11 3.20 -4.69
CA LEU A 36 7.51 2.33 -5.79
C LEU A 36 8.62 1.38 -5.29
N PRO A 37 8.35 0.07 -5.16
CA PRO A 37 9.40 -0.90 -4.84
C PRO A 37 10.47 -0.96 -5.94
N GLY A 38 11.75 -1.01 -5.53
CA GLY A 38 12.89 -1.07 -6.46
C GLY A 38 13.15 -2.47 -7.06
N ASP A 39 12.14 -3.35 -7.09
CA ASP A 39 12.27 -4.73 -7.60
C ASP A 39 11.88 -4.88 -9.09
N GLY A 40 11.49 -3.78 -9.73
CA GLY A 40 11.14 -3.74 -11.15
C GLY A 40 9.76 -4.32 -11.50
N GLU A 41 8.96 -4.81 -10.52
CA GLU A 41 7.60 -5.30 -10.78
C GLU A 41 6.63 -4.16 -11.17
N ASN A 42 6.90 -2.94 -10.71
CA ASN A 42 6.01 -1.80 -10.91
C ASN A 42 6.65 -0.75 -11.80
N ASP A 43 6.06 -0.52 -12.96
CA ASP A 43 6.45 0.59 -13.83
C ASP A 43 5.89 1.90 -13.29
N ALA A 44 6.78 2.86 -13.04
CA ALA A 44 6.42 4.17 -12.53
C ALA A 44 5.48 4.92 -13.50
N ALA A 45 5.68 4.82 -14.80
CA ALA A 45 4.86 5.48 -15.81
C ALA A 45 3.42 4.93 -15.81
N GLU A 46 3.26 3.59 -15.67
CA GLU A 46 1.94 2.94 -15.55
C GLU A 46 1.14 3.43 -14.34
N ILE A 47 1.80 3.78 -13.25
CA ILE A 47 1.16 4.27 -12.03
C ILE A 47 0.92 5.78 -12.11
N LEU A 48 1.94 6.54 -12.49
CA LEU A 48 1.89 8.01 -12.44
C LEU A 48 1.01 8.63 -13.53
N ARG A 49 0.66 7.90 -14.59
CA ARG A 49 -0.27 8.39 -15.63
C ARG A 49 -1.64 8.78 -15.09
N TYR A 50 -2.00 8.27 -13.91
CA TYR A 50 -3.28 8.58 -13.25
C TYR A 50 -3.21 9.79 -12.31
N MET A 51 -2.06 10.46 -12.18
CA MET A 51 -1.89 11.57 -11.23
C MET A 51 -2.92 12.69 -11.39
N GLY A 52 -3.44 12.94 -12.60
CA GLY A 52 -4.49 13.93 -12.82
C GLY A 52 -5.80 13.65 -12.06
N LEU A 53 -6.06 12.40 -11.64
CA LEU A 53 -7.21 12.08 -10.78
C LEU A 53 -7.09 12.64 -9.36
N MET A 54 -5.88 13.01 -8.91
CA MET A 54 -5.68 13.60 -7.58
C MET A 54 -6.37 14.97 -7.42
N ASP A 55 -6.83 15.57 -8.49
CA ASP A 55 -7.65 16.79 -8.43
C ASP A 55 -9.09 16.49 -7.98
N GLN A 56 -9.54 15.23 -8.13
CA GLN A 56 -10.91 14.81 -7.84
C GLN A 56 -11.00 13.85 -6.62
N VAL A 57 -9.94 13.12 -6.32
CA VAL A 57 -9.91 12.15 -5.22
C VAL A 57 -8.68 12.34 -4.33
N ASP A 58 -8.73 11.77 -3.14
CA ASP A 58 -7.64 11.82 -2.17
C ASP A 58 -6.68 10.63 -2.29
N ILE A 59 -7.15 9.54 -2.92
CA ILE A 59 -6.44 8.27 -3.00
C ILE A 59 -6.66 7.67 -4.39
N ILE A 60 -5.57 7.23 -5.03
CA ILE A 60 -5.66 6.41 -6.24
C ILE A 60 -5.15 5.01 -5.90
N VAL A 61 -5.99 4.00 -6.13
CA VAL A 61 -5.72 2.60 -5.81
C VAL A 61 -5.51 1.80 -7.10
N PRO A 62 -4.27 1.57 -7.54
CA PRO A 62 -4.00 0.74 -8.70
C PRO A 62 -4.30 -0.73 -8.42
N TYR A 63 -5.03 -1.39 -9.34
CA TYR A 63 -5.28 -2.82 -9.28
C TYR A 63 -4.73 -3.56 -10.50
N VAL A 64 -4.22 -4.77 -10.28
CA VAL A 64 -3.54 -5.56 -11.31
C VAL A 64 -4.54 -6.21 -12.26
N ILE A 65 -4.39 -5.94 -13.58
CA ILE A 65 -5.23 -6.55 -14.62
C ILE A 65 -4.62 -7.81 -15.24
N ASN A 66 -3.29 -7.93 -15.30
CA ASN A 66 -2.59 -9.07 -15.88
C ASN A 66 -2.19 -10.12 -14.81
N LYS A 67 -3.18 -10.72 -14.13
CA LYS A 67 -2.94 -11.68 -13.03
C LYS A 67 -2.17 -12.95 -13.45
N ASN A 68 -2.07 -13.22 -14.74
CA ASN A 68 -1.33 -14.36 -15.31
C ASN A 68 0.20 -14.29 -15.09
N VAL A 69 0.77 -13.13 -14.79
CA VAL A 69 2.20 -12.99 -14.44
C VAL A 69 2.53 -13.57 -13.05
N ARG A 70 1.52 -13.96 -12.27
CA ARG A 70 1.67 -14.56 -10.93
C ARG A 70 1.13 -15.98 -10.91
N SER A 71 1.66 -16.82 -10.00
CA SER A 71 1.15 -18.19 -9.83
C SER A 71 -0.33 -18.22 -9.40
N ARG A 72 -1.05 -19.27 -9.80
CA ARG A 72 -2.46 -19.46 -9.44
C ARG A 72 -2.69 -19.49 -7.93
N SER A 73 -1.80 -20.16 -7.18
CA SER A 73 -1.87 -20.21 -5.71
C SER A 73 -1.72 -18.84 -5.06
N ARG A 74 -0.81 -18.00 -5.55
CA ARG A 74 -0.63 -16.61 -5.09
C ARG A 74 -1.86 -15.75 -5.40
N ASN A 75 -2.46 -15.93 -6.57
CA ASN A 75 -3.68 -15.22 -6.95
C ASN A 75 -4.85 -15.62 -6.07
N LEU A 76 -5.03 -16.92 -5.79
CA LEU A 76 -6.08 -17.43 -4.90
C LEU A 76 -5.90 -16.88 -3.48
N LEU A 77 -4.70 -16.96 -2.91
CA LEU A 77 -4.42 -16.42 -1.58
C LEU A 77 -4.71 -14.92 -1.50
N SER A 78 -4.31 -14.17 -2.52
CA SER A 78 -4.58 -12.73 -2.61
C SER A 78 -6.09 -12.44 -2.71
N ALA A 79 -6.85 -13.25 -3.46
CA ALA A 79 -8.29 -13.10 -3.58
C ALA A 79 -9.01 -13.38 -2.25
N LEU A 80 -8.62 -14.44 -1.53
CA LEU A 80 -9.17 -14.77 -0.21
C LEU A 80 -8.86 -13.67 0.82
N PHE A 81 -7.64 -13.15 0.80
CA PHE A 81 -7.25 -12.04 1.67
C PHE A 81 -8.04 -10.77 1.35
N LEU A 82 -8.20 -10.43 0.07
CA LEU A 82 -9.00 -9.29 -0.37
C LEU A 82 -10.47 -9.44 0.06
N LEU A 83 -11.05 -10.62 -0.12
CA LEU A 83 -12.41 -10.92 0.34
C LEU A 83 -12.55 -10.70 1.85
N LEU A 84 -11.59 -11.22 2.64
CA LEU A 84 -11.56 -11.04 4.09
C LEU A 84 -11.56 -9.54 4.46
N ILE A 85 -10.70 -8.74 3.84
CA ILE A 85 -10.63 -7.29 4.10
C ILE A 85 -11.94 -6.60 3.70
N ASN A 86 -12.47 -6.89 2.51
CA ASN A 86 -13.71 -6.28 2.03
C ASN A 86 -14.91 -6.59 2.94
N VAL A 87 -15.08 -7.85 3.34
CA VAL A 87 -16.17 -8.25 4.24
C VAL A 87 -16.01 -7.63 5.62
N THR A 88 -14.81 -7.72 6.20
CA THR A 88 -14.56 -7.22 7.57
C THR A 88 -14.76 -5.72 7.66
N PHE A 89 -14.24 -4.96 6.69
CA PHE A 89 -14.29 -3.50 6.75
C PHE A 89 -15.41 -2.91 5.90
N ARG A 90 -16.30 -3.75 5.34
CA ARG A 90 -17.43 -3.32 4.48
C ARG A 90 -16.93 -2.37 3.37
N LEU A 91 -15.98 -2.86 2.60
CA LEU A 91 -15.36 -2.18 1.46
C LEU A 91 -15.61 -2.98 0.18
N TYR A 92 -15.42 -2.32 -0.97
CA TYR A 92 -15.53 -2.94 -2.30
C TYR A 92 -14.28 -2.58 -3.11
N LEU A 93 -13.13 -3.14 -2.68
CA LEU A 93 -11.85 -2.91 -3.33
C LEU A 93 -11.51 -4.07 -4.27
N ASN A 94 -10.90 -3.77 -5.41
CA ASN A 94 -10.34 -4.76 -6.33
C ASN A 94 -8.93 -5.21 -5.93
N TYR A 95 -8.23 -4.40 -5.12
CA TYR A 95 -6.88 -4.71 -4.67
C TYR A 95 -6.48 -3.87 -3.44
N THR A 96 -5.64 -4.45 -2.56
CA THR A 96 -5.22 -3.78 -1.32
C THR A 96 -3.70 -3.64 -1.15
N ASN A 97 -2.91 -4.32 -2.01
CA ASN A 97 -1.45 -4.41 -1.86
C ASN A 97 -0.71 -3.79 -3.04
N GLY A 98 -1.27 -2.75 -3.64
CA GLY A 98 -0.70 -2.04 -4.78
C GLY A 98 0.14 -0.82 -4.40
N THR A 99 0.66 -0.16 -5.42
CA THR A 99 1.37 1.11 -5.33
C THR A 99 0.37 2.26 -5.22
N VAL A 100 -0.28 2.38 -4.08
CA VAL A 100 -1.33 3.39 -3.84
C VAL A 100 -0.73 4.78 -3.80
N ILE A 101 -1.38 5.74 -4.48
CA ILE A 101 -1.04 7.16 -4.41
C ILE A 101 -1.95 7.81 -3.38
N TYR A 102 -1.37 8.50 -2.43
CA TYR A 102 -2.09 9.22 -1.39
C TYR A 102 -1.82 10.72 -1.46
N ARG A 103 -2.82 11.53 -1.19
CA ARG A 103 -2.60 12.92 -0.79
C ARG A 103 -1.85 12.94 0.54
N LYS A 104 -0.71 13.62 0.62
CA LYS A 104 0.12 13.63 1.84
C LYS A 104 -0.64 14.08 3.09
N SER A 105 -1.47 15.09 2.94
CA SER A 105 -2.22 15.67 4.07
C SER A 105 -3.13 14.67 4.79
N ILE A 106 -3.65 13.64 4.10
CA ILE A 106 -4.50 12.62 4.72
C ILE A 106 -3.69 11.57 5.49
N LEU A 107 -2.46 11.27 5.06
CA LEU A 107 -1.57 10.35 5.77
C LEU A 107 -1.21 10.87 7.16
N ASN A 108 -1.04 12.16 7.32
CA ASN A 108 -0.76 12.79 8.61
C ASN A 108 -1.95 12.71 9.59
N LYS A 109 -3.16 12.43 9.08
CA LYS A 109 -4.38 12.36 9.89
C LYS A 109 -4.74 10.94 10.33
N ILE A 110 -3.95 9.94 9.99
CA ILE A 110 -4.15 8.56 10.43
C ILE A 110 -3.03 8.13 11.36
N ARG A 111 -3.38 7.44 12.44
CA ARG A 111 -2.40 6.78 13.30
C ARG A 111 -1.97 5.48 12.63
N HIS A 112 -0.71 5.37 12.25
CA HIS A 112 -0.14 4.15 11.69
C HIS A 112 0.60 3.35 12.79
N ARG A 113 0.58 2.03 12.69
CA ARG A 113 1.25 1.12 13.63
C ARG A 113 2.12 0.10 12.90
N GLU A 114 1.70 -0.26 11.69
CA GLU A 114 2.32 -1.35 10.95
C GLU A 114 3.63 -0.94 10.28
N LYS A 115 4.68 -1.68 10.62
CA LYS A 115 6.02 -1.51 10.03
C LYS A 115 6.30 -2.53 8.90
N GLY A 116 5.54 -3.62 8.87
CA GLY A 116 5.64 -4.71 7.89
C GLY A 116 4.78 -4.52 6.66
N PHE A 117 4.51 -5.61 5.95
CA PHE A 117 3.72 -5.60 4.70
C PHE A 117 2.26 -5.19 4.88
N PHE A 118 1.70 -5.33 6.06
CA PHE A 118 0.30 -4.99 6.33
C PHE A 118 0.03 -3.48 6.34
N TYR A 119 1.06 -2.63 6.34
CA TYR A 119 0.94 -1.16 6.35
C TYR A 119 0.06 -0.62 5.22
N GLN A 120 0.10 -1.26 4.04
CA GLN A 120 -0.70 -0.83 2.88
C GLN A 120 -2.20 -0.97 3.16
N VAL A 121 -2.59 -2.11 3.69
CA VAL A 121 -3.99 -2.37 4.10
C VAL A 121 -4.40 -1.43 5.23
N GLU A 122 -3.54 -1.27 6.22
CA GLU A 122 -3.80 -0.36 7.35
C GLU A 122 -4.05 1.08 6.86
N ALA A 123 -3.14 1.62 6.05
CA ALA A 123 -3.26 2.98 5.52
C ALA A 123 -4.53 3.15 4.67
N LEU A 124 -4.78 2.22 3.75
CA LEU A 124 -5.91 2.28 2.82
C LEU A 124 -7.24 2.17 3.57
N VAL A 125 -7.41 1.17 4.44
CA VAL A 125 -8.64 1.00 5.21
C VAL A 125 -8.90 2.20 6.12
N LYS A 126 -7.89 2.68 6.85
CA LYS A 126 -8.07 3.82 7.76
C LYS A 126 -8.43 5.10 7.03
N THR A 127 -7.85 5.37 5.88
CA THR A 127 -8.17 6.57 5.09
C THR A 127 -9.58 6.48 4.51
N ILE A 128 -9.96 5.36 3.88
CA ILE A 128 -11.31 5.18 3.34
C ILE A 128 -12.37 5.25 4.46
N LYS A 129 -12.12 4.63 5.62
CA LYS A 129 -13.05 4.70 6.77
C LYS A 129 -13.17 6.10 7.39
N LYS A 130 -12.23 6.98 7.12
CA LYS A 130 -12.35 8.41 7.45
C LYS A 130 -13.15 9.22 6.43
N GLY A 131 -13.63 8.59 5.36
CA GLY A 131 -14.44 9.24 4.33
C GLY A 131 -13.64 9.92 3.22
N TYR A 132 -12.33 9.66 3.11
CA TYR A 132 -11.55 10.17 2.00
C TYR A 132 -11.94 9.48 0.69
N LEU A 133 -12.07 10.26 -0.37
CA LEU A 133 -12.47 9.79 -1.69
C LEU A 133 -11.34 9.00 -2.35
N PHE A 134 -11.69 7.90 -3.00
CA PHE A 134 -10.72 7.10 -3.74
C PHE A 134 -11.24 6.70 -5.12
N ALA A 135 -10.30 6.50 -6.05
CA ALA A 135 -10.55 5.91 -7.37
C ALA A 135 -9.69 4.67 -7.54
N GLU A 136 -10.25 3.60 -8.09
CA GLU A 136 -9.50 2.42 -8.49
C GLU A 136 -9.13 2.49 -9.98
N VAL A 137 -7.88 2.22 -10.30
CA VAL A 137 -7.35 2.33 -11.67
C VAL A 137 -6.63 1.06 -12.09
N PRO A 138 -6.80 0.60 -13.35
CA PRO A 138 -6.10 -0.59 -13.82
C PRO A 138 -4.63 -0.30 -14.11
N TYR A 139 -3.74 -1.25 -13.78
CA TYR A 139 -2.35 -1.20 -14.20
C TYR A 139 -1.80 -2.58 -14.52
N ARG A 140 -0.71 -2.63 -15.27
CA ARG A 140 0.00 -3.87 -15.61
C ARG A 140 1.25 -4.02 -14.77
N LEU A 141 1.43 -5.22 -14.22
CA LEU A 141 2.70 -5.61 -13.60
C LEU A 141 3.69 -6.05 -14.68
N SER A 142 4.92 -5.64 -14.50
CA SER A 142 6.06 -6.21 -15.20
C SER A 142 6.51 -7.53 -14.53
N THR A 143 7.25 -8.35 -15.28
CA THR A 143 7.91 -9.51 -14.69
C THR A 143 9.07 -9.04 -13.83
N ARG A 144 9.18 -9.59 -12.61
CA ARG A 144 10.26 -9.26 -11.70
C ARG A 144 11.60 -9.61 -12.32
N ALA A 145 12.53 -8.68 -12.35
CA ALA A 145 13.85 -8.87 -12.95
C ALA A 145 14.73 -9.85 -12.13
N ALA A 146 14.60 -9.88 -10.80
CA ALA A 146 15.33 -10.78 -9.91
C ALA A 146 14.69 -10.90 -8.51
N GLY A 147 15.01 -11.97 -7.78
CA GLY A 147 14.68 -12.17 -6.37
C GLY A 147 13.42 -12.99 -6.08
N VAL A 148 13.35 -13.55 -4.87
CA VAL A 148 12.22 -14.34 -4.38
C VAL A 148 11.35 -13.46 -3.48
N SER A 149 10.04 -13.57 -3.63
CA SER A 149 9.08 -12.83 -2.80
C SER A 149 9.17 -13.30 -1.35
N LYS A 150 9.54 -12.40 -0.43
CA LYS A 150 9.55 -12.65 1.03
C LYS A 150 8.18 -12.44 1.69
N ALA A 151 7.15 -12.09 0.93
CA ALA A 151 5.83 -11.77 1.46
C ALA A 151 5.10 -12.97 2.10
N VAL A 152 5.44 -14.20 1.69
CA VAL A 152 4.80 -15.44 2.16
C VAL A 152 5.80 -16.24 3.03
N SER A 153 6.23 -15.66 4.16
CA SER A 153 6.93 -16.39 5.21
C SER A 153 6.00 -16.59 6.42
N PHE A 154 6.23 -17.62 7.22
CA PHE A 154 5.45 -17.88 8.45
C PHE A 154 5.47 -16.67 9.40
N LYS A 155 6.64 -16.02 9.52
CA LYS A 155 6.81 -14.78 10.31
C LYS A 155 5.95 -13.63 9.75
N SER A 156 5.91 -13.48 8.41
CA SER A 156 5.09 -12.46 7.77
C SER A 156 3.59 -12.72 7.98
N LEU A 157 3.16 -13.99 7.91
CA LEU A 157 1.76 -14.35 8.15
C LEU A 157 1.32 -14.03 9.57
N LYS A 158 2.11 -14.35 10.59
CA LYS A 158 1.83 -13.98 11.98
C LYS A 158 1.69 -12.47 12.16
N ASN A 159 2.57 -11.70 11.54
CA ASN A 159 2.51 -10.24 11.60
C ASN A 159 1.27 -9.68 10.88
N ILE A 160 0.89 -10.26 9.74
CA ILE A 160 -0.32 -9.89 9.01
C ILE A 160 -1.57 -10.13 9.86
N LEU A 161 -1.66 -11.29 10.55
CA LEU A 161 -2.77 -11.59 11.45
C LEU A 161 -2.82 -10.62 12.64
N ALA A 162 -1.69 -10.34 13.27
CA ALA A 162 -1.62 -9.37 14.35
C ALA A 162 -2.07 -7.96 13.90
N GLY A 163 -1.59 -7.51 12.74
CA GLY A 163 -1.99 -6.25 12.12
C GLY A 163 -3.48 -6.20 11.80
N TYR A 164 -4.03 -7.31 11.28
CA TYR A 164 -5.46 -7.41 10.98
C TYR A 164 -6.34 -7.23 12.22
N PHE A 165 -6.05 -7.93 13.32
CA PHE A 165 -6.80 -7.75 14.57
C PHE A 165 -6.61 -6.37 15.19
N SER A 166 -5.39 -5.81 15.11
CA SER A 166 -5.12 -4.44 15.53
C SER A 166 -5.96 -3.43 14.73
N LEU A 167 -6.08 -3.63 13.43
CA LEU A 167 -6.88 -2.76 12.55
C LEU A 167 -8.38 -2.85 12.86
N ILE A 168 -8.92 -4.04 13.13
CA ILE A 168 -10.31 -4.20 13.59
C ILE A 168 -10.55 -3.38 14.85
N LYS A 169 -9.65 -3.50 15.84
CA LYS A 169 -9.73 -2.74 17.08
C LYS A 169 -9.71 -1.23 16.82
N ASP A 170 -8.81 -0.76 15.95
CA ASP A 170 -8.68 0.66 15.63
C ASP A 170 -9.92 1.21 14.90
N VAL A 171 -10.53 0.42 14.02
CA VAL A 171 -11.67 0.87 13.19
C VAL A 171 -13.00 0.80 13.95
N TYR A 172 -13.21 -0.23 14.78
CA TYR A 172 -14.53 -0.50 15.37
C TYR A 172 -14.62 -0.31 16.88
N ILE A 173 -13.51 -0.39 17.61
CA ILE A 173 -13.53 -0.39 19.09
C ILE A 173 -12.93 0.90 19.63
N THR A 174 -11.82 1.38 19.07
CA THR A 174 -11.18 2.58 19.56
C THR A 174 -11.99 3.79 19.10
N LYS A 175 -12.85 4.30 19.99
CA LYS A 175 -13.51 5.60 19.78
C LYS A 175 -12.44 6.68 19.62
N ARG A 176 -12.58 7.50 18.60
CA ARG A 176 -11.77 8.70 18.36
C ARG A 176 -12.11 9.80 19.34
#